data_3f0c397fcacc1d303268a070d0d85e56
#
_entry.id   3f0c397fcacc1d303268a070d0d85e56
#
_cell.length_a   1.000
_cell.length_b   1.000
_cell.length_c   1.000
_cell.angle_alpha   90.00
_cell.angle_beta   90.00
_cell.angle_gamma   90.00
#
_symmetry.space_group_name_H-M   'P 1'
#
loop_
_entity.id
_entity.type
_entity.pdbx_description
1 polymer ?
#
loop_
_entity_poly.entity_id
_entity_poly.type
_entity_poly.pdbx_seq_one_letter_code
_entity_poly.pdbx_strand_id
1 'polypeptide(L)'
;QYQQEVMYQNRSSFYCVTATYNLEPERKVPFFNGNVISVYNYGNFHRVNGKPVNTKNQTILCARQPNNDDPSKLLVGVCNLPNLFTGKYWIIGYGPKNPPYEWLVVSGGQPHNKYPDGCTTQINKTNNAGLWIFSRTPSMNKTNLENAKLLLKNKGYTLSQLIRVEQDKCNYKDAFIK
;
A
#
# COMPACT_ATOMS: atom_id res chain seq x y z
N GLN A 1 -7.35 -5.09 -2.55
CA GLN A 1 -6.44 -4.43 -3.48
C GLN A 1 -5.30 -5.36 -3.84
N TYR A 2 -4.93 -5.41 -5.12
CA TYR A 2 -3.82 -6.18 -5.67
C TYR A 2 -2.66 -5.23 -5.98
N GLN A 3 -1.48 -5.50 -5.43
CA GLN A 3 -0.31 -4.68 -5.65
C GLN A 3 0.25 -4.92 -7.06
N GLN A 4 0.31 -3.90 -7.89
CA GLN A 4 0.78 -4.01 -9.28
C GLN A 4 2.25 -3.68 -9.42
N GLU A 5 2.69 -2.57 -8.84
CA GLU A 5 4.08 -2.14 -8.81
C GLU A 5 4.45 -1.61 -7.42
N VAL A 6 5.70 -1.79 -7.04
CA VAL A 6 6.21 -1.41 -5.73
C VAL A 6 7.64 -0.88 -5.81
N MET A 7 7.93 0.09 -4.95
CA MET A 7 9.27 0.53 -4.63
C MET A 7 9.42 0.47 -3.11
N TYR A 8 10.01 -0.62 -2.61
CA TYR A 8 10.24 -0.86 -1.19
C TYR A 8 11.28 -1.96 -1.01
N GLN A 9 11.98 -1.97 0.14
CA GLN A 9 13.05 -2.94 0.42
C GLN A 9 12.58 -4.41 0.26
N ASN A 10 13.43 -5.25 -0.33
CA ASN A 10 13.24 -6.70 -0.46
C ASN A 10 11.93 -7.15 -1.13
N ARG A 11 11.25 -6.25 -1.86
CA ARG A 11 9.94 -6.56 -2.45
C ARG A 11 10.01 -7.36 -3.75
N SER A 12 11.18 -7.44 -4.38
CA SER A 12 11.41 -8.36 -5.51
C SER A 12 11.22 -9.84 -5.15
N SER A 13 11.22 -10.18 -3.85
CA SER A 13 10.99 -11.54 -3.35
C SER A 13 9.54 -11.85 -3.03
N PHE A 14 8.60 -10.91 -3.24
CA PHE A 14 7.19 -11.09 -2.93
C PHE A 14 6.34 -11.16 -4.20
N TYR A 15 5.43 -12.13 -4.20
CA TYR A 15 4.52 -12.49 -5.28
C TYR A 15 3.09 -12.52 -4.75
N CYS A 16 2.10 -12.34 -5.62
CA CYS A 16 0.68 -12.44 -5.25
C CYS A 16 0.30 -11.49 -4.10
N VAL A 17 0.90 -10.31 -4.05
CA VAL A 17 0.71 -9.39 -2.91
C VAL A 17 -0.64 -8.71 -2.99
N THR A 18 -1.39 -8.78 -1.90
CA THR A 18 -2.67 -8.08 -1.73
C THR A 18 -2.74 -7.35 -0.40
N ALA A 19 -3.64 -6.37 -0.33
CA ALA A 19 -4.00 -5.69 0.89
C ALA A 19 -5.52 -5.60 1.01
N THR A 20 -6.08 -5.99 2.16
CA THR A 20 -7.49 -5.84 2.50
C THR A 20 -7.64 -4.71 3.52
N TYR A 21 -8.63 -3.84 3.29
CA TYR A 21 -8.94 -2.71 4.15
C TYR A 21 -10.39 -2.77 4.57
N ASN A 22 -10.65 -2.76 5.88
CA ASN A 22 -11.98 -2.71 6.43
C ASN A 22 -12.09 -1.54 7.41
N LEU A 23 -13.14 -0.73 7.28
CA LEU A 23 -13.44 0.31 8.25
C LEU A 23 -13.88 -0.35 9.57
N GLU A 24 -13.24 0.07 10.66
CA GLU A 24 -13.43 -0.50 12.00
C GLU A 24 -13.90 0.61 12.97
N PRO A 25 -15.16 1.05 12.90
CA PRO A 25 -15.62 2.22 13.66
C PRO A 25 -15.55 2.01 15.18
N GLU A 26 -15.67 0.77 15.63
CA GLU A 26 -15.62 0.41 17.05
C GLU A 26 -14.20 0.09 17.58
N ARG A 27 -13.22 0.03 16.70
CA ARG A 27 -11.87 -0.34 17.11
C ARG A 27 -11.19 0.78 17.86
N LYS A 28 -10.76 0.48 19.09
CA LYS A 28 -9.96 1.41 19.91
C LYS A 28 -8.47 1.21 19.64
N VAL A 29 -7.76 2.31 19.53
CA VAL A 29 -6.30 2.35 19.42
C VAL A 29 -5.78 3.28 20.52
N PRO A 30 -4.70 2.90 21.23
CA PRO A 30 -4.18 3.71 22.33
C PRO A 30 -3.83 5.15 21.89
N PHE A 31 -4.31 6.12 22.67
CA PHE A 31 -4.07 7.57 22.46
C PHE A 31 -4.53 8.07 21.07
N PHE A 32 -5.57 7.45 20.49
CA PHE A 32 -6.11 7.87 19.22
C PHE A 32 -7.65 7.84 19.22
N ASN A 33 -8.25 8.98 18.87
CA ASN A 33 -9.71 9.16 18.76
C ASN A 33 -10.05 9.58 17.32
N GLY A 34 -10.18 8.62 16.42
CA GLY A 34 -10.49 8.87 15.03
C GLY A 34 -10.83 7.58 14.29
N ASN A 35 -11.06 7.69 12.99
CA ASN A 35 -11.37 6.53 12.16
C ASN A 35 -10.18 5.57 12.09
N VAL A 36 -10.46 4.30 12.33
CA VAL A 36 -9.51 3.20 12.21
C VAL A 36 -9.94 2.28 11.08
N ILE A 37 -8.96 1.91 10.26
CA ILE A 37 -9.13 0.97 9.17
C ILE A 37 -8.19 -0.21 9.44
N SER A 38 -8.72 -1.43 9.52
CA SER A 38 -7.87 -2.61 9.58
C SER A 38 -7.19 -2.84 8.24
N VAL A 39 -5.92 -3.23 8.30
CA VAL A 39 -5.09 -3.50 7.12
C VAL A 39 -4.51 -4.91 7.25
N TYR A 40 -4.91 -5.79 6.36
CA TYR A 40 -4.34 -7.12 6.24
C TYR A 40 -3.56 -7.23 4.95
N ASN A 41 -2.26 -7.48 5.06
CA ASN A 41 -1.36 -7.68 3.94
C ASN A 41 -1.08 -9.17 3.76
N TYR A 42 -1.24 -9.66 2.52
CA TYR A 42 -0.90 -11.01 2.11
C TYR A 42 0.15 -10.96 1.00
N GLY A 43 0.90 -12.03 0.85
CA GLY A 43 1.83 -12.25 -0.25
C GLY A 43 2.51 -13.61 -0.12
N ASN A 44 3.24 -14.01 -1.15
CA ASN A 44 4.01 -15.25 -1.17
C ASN A 44 5.50 -14.95 -1.28
N PHE A 45 6.33 -15.70 -0.57
CA PHE A 45 7.78 -15.60 -0.66
C PHE A 45 8.33 -16.35 -1.87
N HIS A 46 9.28 -15.71 -2.56
CA HIS A 46 10.20 -16.24 -3.57
C HIS A 46 9.55 -16.73 -4.88
N ARG A 47 8.27 -17.07 -4.91
CA ARG A 47 7.56 -17.52 -6.10
C ARG A 47 6.05 -17.38 -5.95
N VAL A 48 5.35 -17.40 -7.10
CA VAL A 48 3.89 -17.51 -7.15
C VAL A 48 3.46 -18.77 -6.39
N ASN A 49 2.45 -18.59 -5.51
CA ASN A 49 1.93 -19.66 -4.63
C ASN A 49 3.00 -20.30 -3.71
N GLY A 50 4.06 -19.56 -3.40
CA GLY A 50 5.05 -19.95 -2.42
C GLY A 50 4.54 -19.83 -0.98
N LYS A 51 5.44 -19.93 0.00
CA LYS A 51 5.09 -19.80 1.42
C LYS A 51 4.43 -18.43 1.68
N PRO A 52 3.25 -18.38 2.33
CA PRO A 52 2.61 -17.11 2.66
C PRO A 52 3.46 -16.27 3.62
N VAL A 53 3.51 -14.97 3.37
CA VAL A 53 4.16 -13.97 4.24
C VAL A 53 3.34 -13.75 5.50
N ASN A 54 2.03 -13.81 5.36
CA ASN A 54 1.07 -13.64 6.44
C ASN A 54 -0.08 -14.63 6.28
N THR A 55 -0.69 -15.03 7.36
CA THR A 55 -1.87 -15.88 7.40
C THR A 55 -2.98 -15.21 8.19
N LYS A 56 -4.23 -15.66 8.05
CA LYS A 56 -5.42 -15.04 8.70
C LYS A 56 -5.29 -14.88 10.23
N ASN A 57 -4.42 -15.65 10.86
CA ASN A 57 -4.19 -15.60 12.31
C ASN A 57 -3.01 -14.70 12.70
N GLN A 58 -2.39 -14.01 11.75
CA GLN A 58 -1.24 -13.14 11.98
C GLN A 58 -1.62 -11.66 11.83
N THR A 59 -0.65 -10.81 11.96
CA THR A 59 -0.74 -9.38 12.19
C THR A 59 -1.70 -8.63 11.26
N ILE A 60 -2.80 -8.15 11.84
CA ILE A 60 -3.61 -7.08 11.27
C ILE A 60 -3.02 -5.75 11.76
N LEU A 61 -2.74 -4.84 10.83
CA LEU A 61 -2.32 -3.48 11.14
C LEU A 61 -3.54 -2.56 11.22
N CYS A 62 -3.35 -1.41 11.85
CA CYS A 62 -4.34 -0.35 11.91
C CYS A 62 -3.83 0.88 11.14
N ALA A 63 -4.57 1.25 10.09
CA ALA A 63 -4.46 2.56 9.49
C ALA A 63 -5.34 3.53 10.27
N ARG A 64 -4.80 4.67 10.62
CA ARG A 64 -5.40 5.72 11.46
C ARG A 64 -5.47 7.01 10.66
N GLN A 65 -6.61 7.66 10.70
CA GLN A 65 -6.83 8.96 10.07
C GLN A 65 -6.65 10.07 11.12
N PRO A 66 -5.44 10.65 11.27
CA PRO A 66 -5.16 11.59 12.35
C PRO A 66 -5.74 12.99 12.11
N ASN A 67 -6.07 13.32 10.85
CA ASN A 67 -6.66 14.60 10.48
C ASN A 67 -7.85 14.38 9.57
N ASN A 68 -9.01 14.87 9.98
CA ASN A 68 -10.24 14.77 9.19
C ASN A 68 -10.26 15.72 7.97
N ASP A 69 -9.49 16.80 8.01
CA ASP A 69 -9.38 17.75 6.89
C ASP A 69 -8.49 17.20 5.75
N ASP A 70 -7.65 16.21 6.06
CA ASP A 70 -6.81 15.53 5.08
C ASP A 70 -6.89 13.99 5.25
N PRO A 71 -8.03 13.39 4.86
CA PRO A 71 -8.28 11.96 5.06
C PRO A 71 -7.37 11.05 4.21
N SER A 72 -6.64 11.61 3.24
CA SER A 72 -5.69 10.87 2.42
C SER A 72 -4.37 10.53 3.14
N LYS A 73 -4.06 11.22 4.23
CA LYS A 73 -2.82 11.02 5.00
C LYS A 73 -3.05 10.14 6.22
N LEU A 74 -2.86 8.86 6.05
CA LEU A 74 -2.99 7.87 7.11
C LEU A 74 -1.66 7.57 7.79
N LEU A 75 -1.75 7.01 8.99
CA LEU A 75 -0.66 6.41 9.75
C LEU A 75 -0.94 4.93 9.94
N VAL A 76 -0.02 4.05 9.53
CA VAL A 76 -0.20 2.59 9.62
C VAL A 76 0.81 1.98 10.57
N GLY A 77 0.34 1.14 11.45
CA GLY A 77 1.17 0.40 12.40
C GLY A 77 0.40 -0.65 13.18
N VAL A 78 1.06 -1.26 14.15
CA VAL A 78 0.44 -2.25 15.04
C VAL A 78 -0.68 -1.59 15.84
N CYS A 79 -1.85 -2.25 15.90
CA CYS A 79 -3.06 -1.67 16.49
C CYS A 79 -2.92 -1.28 17.97
N ASN A 80 -2.14 -2.04 18.74
CA ASN A 80 -1.97 -1.83 20.18
C ASN A 80 -0.83 -0.86 20.55
N LEU A 81 -0.17 -0.26 19.56
CA LEU A 81 0.91 0.69 19.77
C LEU A 81 0.46 2.12 19.47
N PRO A 82 1.02 3.14 20.16
CA PRO A 82 0.75 4.56 19.87
C PRO A 82 1.18 4.99 18.47
N ASN A 83 0.70 6.16 18.02
CA ASN A 83 1.02 6.73 16.71
C ASN A 83 2.52 6.93 16.48
N LEU A 84 3.33 7.09 17.53
CA LEU A 84 4.78 7.24 17.45
C LEU A 84 5.47 6.04 16.73
N PHE A 85 4.86 4.86 16.79
CA PHE A 85 5.38 3.62 16.18
C PHE A 85 4.75 3.30 14.83
N THR A 86 4.13 4.29 14.18
CA THR A 86 3.48 4.11 12.88
C THR A 86 4.30 4.68 11.74
N GLY A 87 4.05 4.17 10.53
CA GLY A 87 4.56 4.72 9.28
C GLY A 87 3.50 5.54 8.55
N LYS A 88 3.95 6.50 7.78
CA LYS A 88 3.09 7.28 6.89
C LYS A 88 2.55 6.39 5.77
N TYR A 89 1.29 6.59 5.44
CA TYR A 89 0.58 5.90 4.38
C TYR A 89 -0.33 6.90 3.66
N TRP A 90 0.22 7.59 2.67
CA TRP A 90 -0.46 8.68 1.99
C TRP A 90 -1.04 8.23 0.66
N ILE A 91 -2.35 8.28 0.52
CA ILE A 91 -3.03 8.07 -0.76
C ILE A 91 -2.81 9.33 -1.60
N ILE A 92 -1.90 9.26 -2.56
CA ILE A 92 -1.52 10.43 -3.37
C ILE A 92 -2.25 10.52 -4.70
N GLY A 93 -3.01 9.50 -5.04
CA GLY A 93 -3.88 9.49 -6.21
C GLY A 93 -4.69 8.22 -6.35
N TYR A 94 -5.75 8.31 -7.13
CA TYR A 94 -6.64 7.20 -7.46
C TYR A 94 -7.41 7.51 -8.75
N GLY A 95 -7.99 6.51 -9.37
CA GLY A 95 -8.82 6.64 -10.55
C GLY A 95 -9.70 5.44 -10.85
N PRO A 96 -10.74 5.62 -11.69
CA PRO A 96 -11.27 6.89 -12.14
C PRO A 96 -11.77 7.74 -10.96
N LYS A 97 -12.01 9.05 -11.16
CA LYS A 97 -12.46 9.94 -10.07
C LYS A 97 -13.89 9.64 -9.62
N ASN A 98 -14.73 9.16 -10.53
CA ASN A 98 -16.09 8.74 -10.22
C ASN A 98 -16.05 7.29 -9.66
N PRO A 99 -16.73 7.04 -8.52
CA PRO A 99 -16.77 5.69 -7.95
C PRO A 99 -17.44 4.65 -8.88
N PRO A 100 -17.03 3.37 -8.79
CA PRO A 100 -15.97 2.88 -7.93
C PRO A 100 -14.58 3.16 -8.53
N TYR A 101 -13.64 3.65 -7.73
CA TYR A 101 -12.25 3.73 -8.20
C TYR A 101 -11.68 2.31 -8.46
N GLU A 102 -10.81 2.19 -9.46
CA GLU A 102 -10.21 0.92 -9.89
C GLU A 102 -8.76 0.78 -9.44
N TRP A 103 -8.07 1.89 -9.23
CA TRP A 103 -6.68 1.91 -8.80
C TRP A 103 -6.40 3.04 -7.82
N LEU A 104 -5.36 2.86 -7.04
CA LEU A 104 -4.83 3.89 -6.16
C LEU A 104 -3.29 3.84 -6.10
N VAL A 105 -2.70 4.97 -5.76
CA VAL A 105 -1.27 5.12 -5.53
C VAL A 105 -1.05 5.58 -4.11
N VAL A 106 -0.16 4.88 -3.42
CA VAL A 106 0.18 5.15 -2.03
C VAL A 106 1.67 5.45 -1.89
N SER A 107 1.99 6.47 -1.11
CA SER A 107 3.35 6.85 -0.75
C SER A 107 3.58 6.69 0.76
N GLY A 108 4.74 6.19 1.14
CA GLY A 108 5.21 6.13 2.54
C GLY A 108 5.64 7.49 3.10
N GLY A 109 5.15 8.60 2.54
CA GLY A 109 5.41 9.96 2.96
C GLY A 109 5.99 10.84 1.86
N GLN A 110 6.59 11.96 2.24
CA GLN A 110 7.19 12.91 1.31
C GLN A 110 8.41 12.29 0.61
N PRO A 111 8.48 12.34 -0.74
CA PRO A 111 9.69 11.95 -1.46
C PRO A 111 10.79 13.00 -1.24
N HIS A 112 12.00 12.55 -0.92
CA HIS A 112 13.15 13.43 -0.65
C HIS A 112 14.48 12.89 -1.18
N ASN A 113 14.55 11.60 -1.54
CA ASN A 113 15.72 11.01 -2.17
C ASN A 113 15.72 11.33 -3.67
N LYS A 114 16.74 12.01 -4.15
CA LYS A 114 16.85 12.44 -5.54
C LYS A 114 17.36 11.31 -6.45
N TYR A 115 16.75 11.21 -7.63
CA TYR A 115 17.15 10.37 -8.76
C TYR A 115 17.18 11.22 -10.04
N PRO A 116 17.82 10.76 -11.12
CA PRO A 116 17.90 11.52 -12.37
C PRO A 116 16.55 11.87 -12.98
N ASP A 117 15.52 11.01 -12.77
CA ASP A 117 14.18 11.13 -13.33
C ASP A 117 13.12 11.58 -12.29
N GLY A 118 13.52 11.98 -11.07
CA GLY A 118 12.59 12.44 -10.05
C GLY A 118 13.09 12.21 -8.63
N CYS A 119 12.15 12.11 -7.70
CA CYS A 119 12.44 11.84 -6.30
C CYS A 119 11.70 10.58 -5.82
N THR A 120 12.17 9.99 -4.73
CA THR A 120 11.47 8.88 -4.06
C THR A 120 11.47 9.05 -2.55
N THR A 121 10.60 8.30 -1.87
CA THR A 121 10.69 8.08 -0.44
C THR A 121 11.91 7.20 -0.12
N GLN A 122 12.22 7.00 1.15
CA GLN A 122 13.16 5.96 1.54
C GLN A 122 12.62 4.58 1.15
N ILE A 123 13.52 3.66 0.76
CA ILE A 123 13.15 2.30 0.37
C ILE A 123 13.61 1.25 1.38
N ASN A 124 14.58 1.57 2.23
CA ASN A 124 15.24 0.64 3.17
C ASN A 124 14.81 0.80 4.63
N LYS A 125 13.69 1.49 4.89
CA LYS A 125 13.12 1.63 6.24
C LYS A 125 11.79 0.94 6.36
N THR A 126 11.45 0.47 7.55
CA THR A 126 10.15 -0.12 7.84
C THR A 126 9.03 0.91 7.77
N ASN A 127 9.25 2.09 8.33
CA ASN A 127 8.29 3.18 8.37
C ASN A 127 8.74 4.38 7.51
N ASN A 128 7.79 5.16 7.04
CA ASN A 128 8.03 6.38 6.23
C ASN A 128 8.84 6.08 4.94
N ALA A 129 8.56 4.94 4.33
CA ALA A 129 9.23 4.45 3.14
C ALA A 129 8.23 3.75 2.22
N GLY A 130 8.59 3.64 0.95
CA GLY A 130 7.84 2.89 -0.05
C GLY A 130 6.91 3.72 -0.92
N LEU A 131 6.59 3.13 -2.06
CA LEU A 131 5.63 3.60 -3.04
C LEU A 131 4.92 2.38 -3.61
N TRP A 132 3.60 2.44 -3.75
CA TRP A 132 2.79 1.30 -4.19
C TRP A 132 1.74 1.75 -5.20
N ILE A 133 1.58 0.98 -6.27
CA ILE A 133 0.44 1.08 -7.19
C ILE A 133 -0.44 -0.14 -6.97
N PHE A 134 -1.70 0.07 -6.64
CA PHE A 134 -2.69 -0.97 -6.39
C PHE A 134 -3.82 -0.92 -7.41
N SER A 135 -4.43 -2.08 -7.68
CA SER A 135 -5.70 -2.17 -8.41
C SER A 135 -6.73 -3.03 -7.66
N ARG A 136 -7.99 -2.94 -8.08
CA ARG A 136 -9.06 -3.82 -7.55
C ARG A 136 -9.04 -5.21 -8.18
N THR A 137 -8.36 -5.39 -9.29
CA THR A 137 -8.24 -6.65 -10.01
C THR A 137 -6.79 -7.13 -10.03
N PRO A 138 -6.55 -8.46 -10.10
CA PRO A 138 -5.20 -9.00 -10.20
C PRO A 138 -4.43 -8.48 -11.43
N SER A 139 -5.11 -8.34 -12.56
CA SER A 139 -4.57 -7.76 -13.78
C SER A 139 -5.12 -6.35 -13.94
N MET A 140 -4.26 -5.37 -13.77
CA MET A 140 -4.61 -3.96 -13.97
C MET A 140 -4.65 -3.63 -15.47
N ASN A 141 -5.69 -2.91 -15.88
CA ASN A 141 -5.77 -2.39 -17.24
C ASN A 141 -4.54 -1.51 -17.55
N LYS A 142 -3.96 -1.68 -18.74
CA LYS A 142 -2.76 -0.96 -19.17
C LYS A 142 -2.93 0.56 -19.10
N THR A 143 -4.06 1.09 -19.56
CA THR A 143 -4.38 2.53 -19.49
C THR A 143 -4.39 3.03 -18.03
N ASN A 144 -4.97 2.26 -17.12
CA ASN A 144 -4.99 2.62 -15.69
C ASN A 144 -3.59 2.64 -15.09
N LEU A 145 -2.73 1.68 -15.45
CA LEU A 145 -1.34 1.65 -15.00
C LEU A 145 -0.55 2.85 -15.55
N GLU A 146 -0.73 3.18 -16.82
CA GLU A 146 -0.13 4.37 -17.44
C GLU A 146 -0.60 5.66 -16.77
N ASN A 147 -1.89 5.79 -16.47
CA ASN A 147 -2.45 6.93 -15.74
C ASN A 147 -1.87 7.07 -14.34
N ALA A 148 -1.72 5.96 -13.61
CA ALA A 148 -1.08 5.95 -12.30
C ALA A 148 0.40 6.39 -12.37
N LYS A 149 1.14 5.90 -13.36
CA LYS A 149 2.52 6.32 -13.61
C LYS A 149 2.65 7.78 -14.05
N LEU A 150 1.75 8.25 -14.89
CA LEU A 150 1.70 9.66 -15.29
C LEU A 150 1.42 10.58 -14.09
N LEU A 151 0.50 10.19 -13.22
CA LEU A 151 0.24 10.90 -11.96
C LEU A 151 1.50 10.99 -11.10
N LEU A 152 2.24 9.89 -10.94
CA LEU A 152 3.50 9.85 -10.19
C LEU A 152 4.54 10.79 -10.82
N LYS A 153 4.74 10.71 -12.12
CA LYS A 153 5.67 11.58 -12.86
C LYS A 153 5.31 13.06 -12.68
N ASN A 154 4.04 13.43 -12.80
CA ASN A 154 3.56 14.79 -12.63
C ASN A 154 3.73 15.31 -11.20
N LYS A 155 3.80 14.42 -10.22
CA LYS A 155 4.12 14.74 -8.82
C LYS A 155 5.62 14.69 -8.50
N GLY A 156 6.47 14.49 -9.52
CA GLY A 156 7.92 14.47 -9.37
C GLY A 156 8.51 13.18 -8.80
N TYR A 157 7.75 12.07 -8.80
CA TYR A 157 8.29 10.78 -8.39
C TYR A 157 9.12 10.14 -9.51
N THR A 158 10.24 9.50 -9.13
CA THR A 158 10.96 8.61 -10.03
C THR A 158 10.14 7.34 -10.30
N LEU A 159 10.20 6.86 -11.54
CA LEU A 159 9.59 5.57 -11.93
C LEU A 159 10.62 4.46 -12.08
N SER A 160 11.91 4.81 -12.19
CA SER A 160 13.01 3.87 -12.44
C SER A 160 13.21 2.83 -11.33
N GLN A 161 12.69 3.10 -10.14
CA GLN A 161 12.80 2.21 -8.98
C GLN A 161 11.56 1.34 -8.73
N LEU A 162 10.52 1.46 -9.56
CA LEU A 162 9.33 0.62 -9.45
C LEU A 162 9.62 -0.80 -9.94
N ILE A 163 9.21 -1.77 -9.15
CA ILE A 163 9.32 -3.21 -9.46
C ILE A 163 7.91 -3.75 -9.66
N ARG A 164 7.69 -4.46 -10.77
CA ARG A 164 6.43 -5.17 -11.01
C ARG A 164 6.24 -6.29 -9.98
N VAL A 165 5.02 -6.41 -9.48
CA VAL A 165 4.59 -7.51 -8.62
C VAL A 165 3.81 -8.51 -9.46
N GLU A 166 4.26 -9.77 -9.47
CA GLU A 166 3.61 -10.82 -10.23
C GLU A 166 2.28 -11.20 -9.58
N GLN A 167 1.21 -11.15 -10.38
CA GLN A 167 -0.15 -11.51 -9.99
C GLN A 167 -0.74 -12.64 -10.87
N ASP A 168 -0.01 -13.08 -11.91
CA ASP A 168 -0.50 -14.16 -12.77
C ASP A 168 -0.47 -15.51 -12.06
N LYS A 169 -1.51 -16.34 -12.31
CA LYS A 169 -1.67 -17.67 -11.73
C LYS A 169 -1.62 -17.73 -10.19
N CYS A 170 -1.87 -16.60 -9.51
CA CYS A 170 -1.91 -16.55 -8.07
C CYS A 170 -3.15 -17.21 -7.49
N ASN A 171 -2.95 -18.03 -6.45
CA ASN A 171 -4.02 -18.55 -5.63
C ASN A 171 -4.23 -17.61 -4.43
N TYR A 172 -5.38 -16.95 -4.39
CA TYR A 172 -5.73 -16.00 -3.33
C TYR A 172 -6.55 -16.62 -2.19
N LYS A 173 -6.52 -17.95 -2.04
CA LYS A 173 -7.07 -18.60 -0.86
C LYS A 173 -6.35 -18.02 0.36
N ASP A 174 -7.08 -17.52 1.34
CA ASP A 174 -6.56 -16.86 2.55
C ASP A 174 -5.91 -15.48 2.34
N ALA A 175 -5.94 -14.92 1.13
CA ALA A 175 -5.40 -13.60 0.83
C ALA A 175 -6.28 -12.43 1.32
N PHE A 176 -7.52 -12.72 1.71
CA PHE A 176 -8.47 -11.71 2.14
C PHE A 176 -9.10 -12.07 3.48
N ILE A 177 -9.38 -11.07 4.30
CA ILE A 177 -10.21 -11.15 5.50
C ILE A 177 -11.52 -10.42 5.26
N LYS A 178 -12.59 -10.92 5.89
CA LYS A 178 -13.90 -10.26 5.92
C LYS A 178 -13.93 -9.23 7.02
#